data_e0981806a2c6011eafabb10c752f9d54
#
_entry.id   e0981806a2c6011eafabb10c752f9d54
#
_cell.length_a   1.000
_cell.length_b   1.000
_cell.length_c   1.000
_cell.angle_alpha   90.00
_cell.angle_beta   90.00
_cell.angle_gamma   90.00
#
_symmetry.space_group_name_H-M   'P 1'
#
loop_
_entity.id
_entity.type
_entity.pdbx_description
1 polymer ?
#
loop_
_entity_poly.entity_id
_entity_poly.type
_entity_poly.pdbx_seq_one_letter_code
_entity_poly.pdbx_strand_id
1 'polypeptide(L)'
;MNKLIPLITLLVLGLLAGCAPDKPKPEGDTQEPASKAIVENIDPTKGLGQVKNVTLNTPLETERIGRGKAIYDMKCSACHKLTDQRVVGPGWKDVTKKRKPEWIMNMILNVEVMLDKD
;
A
#
# COMPACT_ATOMS: atom_id res chain seq x y z
N MET A 1 25.73 -60.38 4.70
CA MET A 1 25.11 -59.18 5.21
C MET A 1 25.55 -58.00 4.32
N ASN A 2 24.96 -57.77 3.13
CA ASN A 2 25.20 -56.54 2.35
C ASN A 2 24.44 -56.50 1.00
N LYS A 3 23.33 -57.24 0.88
CA LYS A 3 22.53 -57.25 -0.37
C LYS A 3 21.24 -56.42 -0.30
N LEU A 4 20.98 -55.74 0.81
CA LEU A 4 19.75 -54.94 1.02
C LEU A 4 19.95 -53.43 0.74
N ILE A 5 21.21 -52.95 0.72
CA ILE A 5 21.53 -51.54 0.53
C ILE A 5 21.26 -51.02 -0.88
N PRO A 6 21.52 -51.77 -1.99
CA PRO A 6 21.26 -51.25 -3.33
C PRO A 6 19.78 -51.15 -3.69
N LEU A 7 18.88 -51.88 -3.01
CA LEU A 7 17.46 -51.86 -3.30
C LEU A 7 16.76 -50.64 -2.70
N ILE A 8 17.26 -50.19 -1.53
CA ILE A 8 16.72 -48.98 -0.87
C ILE A 8 17.17 -47.72 -1.59
N THR A 9 18.40 -47.71 -2.14
CA THR A 9 18.92 -46.53 -2.88
C THR A 9 18.16 -46.29 -4.20
N LEU A 10 17.66 -47.35 -4.84
CA LEU A 10 16.90 -47.21 -6.08
C LEU A 10 15.46 -46.76 -5.84
N LEU A 11 14.88 -47.06 -4.67
CA LEU A 11 13.54 -46.63 -4.28
C LEU A 11 13.46 -45.15 -3.90
N VAL A 12 14.55 -44.58 -3.36
CA VAL A 12 14.60 -43.19 -2.93
C VAL A 12 14.81 -42.24 -4.13
N LEU A 13 15.42 -42.69 -5.23
CA LEU A 13 15.65 -41.87 -6.42
C LEU A 13 14.40 -41.68 -7.30
N GLY A 14 13.36 -42.51 -7.09
CA GLY A 14 12.11 -42.44 -7.88
C GLY A 14 11.05 -41.47 -7.38
N LEU A 15 11.21 -40.82 -6.23
CA LEU A 15 10.21 -39.97 -5.58
C LEU A 15 10.47 -38.47 -5.72
N LEU A 16 11.49 -38.05 -6.49
CA LEU A 16 11.84 -36.63 -6.66
C LEU A 16 11.39 -36.03 -7.99
N ALA A 17 10.57 -36.73 -8.74
CA ALA A 17 10.00 -36.19 -10.00
C ALA A 17 8.53 -35.82 -9.79
N GLY A 18 8.26 -34.59 -9.40
CA GLY A 18 6.89 -34.11 -9.45
C GLY A 18 6.46 -33.12 -8.40
N CYS A 19 7.10 -31.97 -8.30
CA CYS A 19 6.47 -30.72 -7.85
C CYS A 19 7.26 -29.57 -8.48
N ALA A 20 7.01 -29.29 -9.76
CA ALA A 20 7.25 -27.98 -10.28
C ALA A 20 6.08 -27.11 -9.80
N PRO A 21 6.32 -26.02 -9.05
CA PRO A 21 5.29 -25.03 -8.83
C PRO A 21 5.00 -24.37 -10.19
N ASP A 22 3.77 -24.52 -10.68
CA ASP A 22 3.25 -23.71 -11.76
C ASP A 22 3.49 -22.24 -11.34
N LYS A 23 4.40 -21.58 -12.07
CA LYS A 23 4.49 -20.12 -12.04
C LYS A 23 3.15 -19.61 -12.54
N PRO A 24 2.42 -18.80 -11.77
CA PRO A 24 1.32 -18.05 -12.34
C PRO A 24 1.91 -17.20 -13.47
N LYS A 25 1.46 -17.45 -14.68
CA LYS A 25 1.67 -16.61 -15.84
C LYS A 25 1.24 -15.19 -15.44
N PRO A 26 2.09 -14.19 -15.52
CA PRO A 26 1.61 -12.82 -15.39
C PRO A 26 0.70 -12.58 -16.60
N GLU A 27 -0.60 -12.61 -16.40
CA GLU A 27 -1.51 -11.91 -17.28
C GLU A 27 -1.10 -10.45 -17.18
N GLY A 28 -0.45 -10.02 -18.24
CA GLY A 28 -0.12 -8.63 -18.44
C GLY A 28 -1.40 -7.85 -18.63
N ASP A 29 -1.95 -7.37 -17.54
CA ASP A 29 -2.73 -6.16 -17.56
C ASP A 29 -1.72 -5.05 -17.81
N THR A 30 -1.51 -4.78 -19.07
CA THR A 30 -0.88 -3.57 -19.57
C THR A 30 -1.85 -2.45 -19.22
N GLN A 31 -1.86 -2.02 -17.97
CA GLN A 31 -2.34 -0.71 -17.63
C GLN A 31 -1.32 0.28 -18.20
N GLU A 32 -1.56 0.59 -19.45
CA GLU A 32 -1.07 1.80 -20.09
C GLU A 32 -1.25 2.95 -19.09
N PRO A 33 -0.21 3.75 -18.82
CA PRO A 33 -0.33 4.81 -17.84
C PRO A 33 -1.38 5.80 -18.35
N ALA A 34 -2.55 5.77 -17.71
CA ALA A 34 -3.62 6.75 -17.88
C ALA A 34 -3.18 8.14 -17.36
N SER A 35 -1.94 8.52 -17.69
CA SER A 35 -1.27 9.75 -17.25
C SER A 35 -1.61 10.96 -18.10
N LYS A 36 -2.35 10.81 -19.20
CA LYS A 36 -2.58 11.93 -20.15
C LYS A 36 -3.99 12.50 -20.19
N ALA A 37 -4.96 11.90 -19.49
CA ALA A 37 -6.37 12.34 -19.57
C ALA A 37 -6.91 13.02 -18.30
N ILE A 38 -6.10 13.27 -17.26
CA ILE A 38 -6.58 13.76 -15.95
C ILE A 38 -6.16 15.23 -15.68
N VAL A 39 -5.68 15.94 -16.66
CA VAL A 39 -5.18 17.32 -16.44
C VAL A 39 -6.27 18.39 -16.47
N GLU A 40 -7.50 18.03 -16.85
CA GLU A 40 -8.61 19.00 -16.93
C GLU A 40 -9.41 19.01 -15.62
N ASN A 41 -9.14 19.94 -14.76
CA ASN A 41 -9.88 20.25 -13.51
C ASN A 41 -9.31 19.63 -12.22
N ILE A 42 -8.01 19.84 -11.98
CA ILE A 42 -7.41 19.45 -10.71
C ILE A 42 -7.70 20.54 -9.68
N ASP A 43 -8.53 20.22 -8.69
CA ASP A 43 -8.63 21.04 -7.48
C ASP A 43 -7.33 20.85 -6.67
N PRO A 44 -6.43 21.85 -6.59
CA PRO A 44 -5.14 21.69 -5.91
C PRO A 44 -5.30 21.37 -4.44
N THR A 45 -6.46 21.65 -3.86
CA THR A 45 -6.74 21.34 -2.45
C THR A 45 -7.04 19.85 -2.22
N LYS A 46 -7.36 19.09 -3.28
CA LYS A 46 -7.61 17.66 -3.26
C LYS A 46 -6.39 16.81 -3.67
N GLY A 47 -5.37 17.45 -4.22
CA GLY A 47 -4.17 16.77 -4.71
C GLY A 47 -4.40 15.93 -5.96
N LEU A 48 -3.34 15.23 -6.37
CA LEU A 48 -3.30 14.38 -7.54
C LEU A 48 -3.48 12.91 -7.16
N GLY A 49 -4.45 12.23 -7.76
CA GLY A 49 -4.67 10.81 -7.51
C GLY A 49 -6.07 10.37 -7.84
N GLN A 50 -6.35 9.13 -7.53
CA GLN A 50 -7.63 8.48 -7.82
C GLN A 50 -8.75 8.86 -6.85
N VAL A 51 -8.44 9.40 -5.67
CA VAL A 51 -9.44 9.81 -4.70
C VAL A 51 -9.94 11.20 -5.04
N LYS A 52 -11.15 11.29 -5.57
CA LYS A 52 -11.75 12.56 -6.03
C LYS A 52 -12.74 13.16 -5.03
N ASN A 53 -13.43 12.30 -4.27
CA ASN A 53 -14.42 12.72 -3.30
C ASN A 53 -14.38 11.81 -2.07
N VAL A 54 -14.40 12.43 -0.91
CA VAL A 54 -14.49 11.75 0.39
C VAL A 54 -15.66 12.34 1.16
N THR A 55 -16.62 11.50 1.52
CA THR A 55 -17.72 11.90 2.40
C THR A 55 -17.38 11.52 3.83
N LEU A 56 -17.35 12.51 4.70
CA LEU A 56 -17.17 12.32 6.13
C LEU A 56 -18.52 12.45 6.82
N ASN A 57 -18.86 11.48 7.66
CA ASN A 57 -20.06 11.54 8.49
C ASN A 57 -19.89 12.58 9.61
N THR A 58 -20.97 13.21 10.00
CA THR A 58 -20.99 14.15 11.14
C THR A 58 -22.08 13.73 12.11
N PRO A 59 -21.73 13.25 13.32
CA PRO A 59 -20.37 13.04 13.84
C PRO A 59 -19.60 11.93 13.13
N LEU A 60 -18.28 11.95 13.27
CA LEU A 60 -17.43 10.89 12.71
C LEU A 60 -17.70 9.54 13.38
N GLU A 61 -17.62 8.46 12.63
CA GLU A 61 -17.83 7.10 13.11
C GLU A 61 -16.75 6.66 14.10
N THR A 62 -17.13 6.41 15.34
CA THR A 62 -16.20 6.01 16.41
C THR A 62 -15.39 4.76 16.05
N GLU A 63 -16.02 3.77 15.44
CA GLU A 63 -15.34 2.54 15.02
C GLU A 63 -14.27 2.82 13.96
N ARG A 64 -14.57 3.66 12.98
CA ARG A 64 -13.61 4.06 11.94
C ARG A 64 -12.43 4.83 12.54
N ILE A 65 -12.69 5.73 13.49
CA ILE A 65 -11.64 6.43 14.24
C ILE A 65 -10.74 5.44 14.96
N GLY A 66 -11.31 4.46 15.66
CA GLY A 66 -10.55 3.43 16.37
C GLY A 66 -9.64 2.62 15.44
N ARG A 67 -10.16 2.18 14.29
CA ARG A 67 -9.35 1.47 13.27
C ARG A 67 -8.24 2.37 12.71
N GLY A 68 -8.57 3.62 12.40
CA GLY A 68 -7.59 4.60 11.90
C GLY A 68 -6.46 4.85 12.89
N LYS A 69 -6.80 4.98 14.18
CA LYS A 69 -5.82 5.12 15.24
C LYS A 69 -4.89 3.92 15.33
N ALA A 70 -5.43 2.70 15.29
CA ALA A 70 -4.63 1.48 15.35
C ALA A 70 -3.67 1.38 14.16
N ILE A 71 -4.11 1.74 12.95
CA ILE A 71 -3.24 1.78 11.76
C ILE A 71 -2.15 2.83 11.91
N TYR A 72 -2.49 4.04 12.37
CA TYR A 72 -1.53 5.10 12.64
C TYR A 72 -0.46 4.65 13.63
N ASP A 73 -0.86 4.09 14.77
CA ASP A 73 0.05 3.63 15.82
C ASP A 73 1.03 2.58 15.28
N MET A 74 0.55 1.68 14.43
CA MET A 74 1.33 0.57 13.88
C MET A 74 2.24 0.95 12.70
N LYS A 75 1.79 1.85 11.83
CA LYS A 75 2.43 2.09 10.53
C LYS A 75 3.06 3.47 10.38
N CYS A 76 2.58 4.47 11.10
CA CYS A 76 2.93 5.86 10.83
C CYS A 76 3.63 6.55 12.00
N SER A 77 3.27 6.22 13.25
CA SER A 77 3.67 6.95 14.46
C SER A 77 5.18 6.93 14.73
N ALA A 78 5.90 5.93 14.22
CA ALA A 78 7.35 5.87 14.35
C ALA A 78 8.04 7.03 13.64
N CYS A 79 7.54 7.42 12.46
CA CYS A 79 8.13 8.44 11.60
C CYS A 79 7.38 9.78 11.64
N HIS A 80 6.06 9.76 11.82
CA HIS A 80 5.21 10.95 11.82
C HIS A 80 4.51 11.14 13.16
N LYS A 81 4.69 12.30 13.79
CA LYS A 81 3.98 12.64 15.03
C LYS A 81 2.73 13.47 14.73
N LEU A 82 1.71 13.37 15.58
CA LEU A 82 0.50 14.20 15.49
C LEU A 82 0.75 15.64 15.96
N THR A 83 1.94 15.92 16.46
CA THR A 83 2.44 17.25 16.81
C THR A 83 3.18 17.88 15.63
N ASP A 84 3.80 19.02 15.83
CA ASP A 84 4.72 19.68 14.89
C ASP A 84 6.13 19.06 14.86
N GLN A 85 6.39 18.15 15.78
CA GLN A 85 7.69 17.49 15.89
C GLN A 85 8.03 16.69 14.63
N ARG A 86 9.18 16.99 14.03
CA ARG A 86 9.76 16.21 12.95
C ARG A 86 10.64 15.11 13.54
N VAL A 87 10.44 13.85 13.10
CA VAL A 87 11.32 12.71 13.41
C VAL A 87 12.01 12.28 12.12
N VAL A 88 11.55 11.24 11.45
CA VAL A 88 11.97 10.91 10.08
C VAL A 88 11.17 11.75 9.10
N GLY A 89 9.83 11.73 9.23
CA GLY A 89 8.93 12.53 8.44
C GLY A 89 8.44 13.78 9.17
N PRO A 90 7.75 14.69 8.48
CA PRO A 90 7.15 15.87 9.09
C PRO A 90 6.07 15.50 10.11
N GLY A 91 5.89 16.35 11.12
CA GLY A 91 4.75 16.26 12.02
C GLY A 91 3.44 16.60 11.32
N TRP A 92 2.33 16.02 11.78
CA TRP A 92 1.00 16.16 11.15
C TRP A 92 0.08 17.15 11.89
N LYS A 93 0.66 18.02 12.72
CA LYS A 93 -0.12 19.07 13.39
C LYS A 93 -0.88 19.89 12.36
N ASP A 94 -2.18 20.04 12.58
CA ASP A 94 -3.10 20.84 11.77
C ASP A 94 -3.20 20.44 10.27
N VAL A 95 -2.71 19.26 9.87
CA VAL A 95 -2.79 18.79 8.48
C VAL A 95 -4.24 18.77 7.99
N THR A 96 -5.20 18.35 8.83
CA THR A 96 -6.62 18.29 8.50
C THR A 96 -7.30 19.66 8.40
N LYS A 97 -6.65 20.74 8.87
CA LYS A 97 -7.11 22.11 8.68
C LYS A 97 -6.57 22.71 7.37
N LYS A 98 -5.41 22.22 6.91
CA LYS A 98 -4.70 22.75 5.74
C LYS A 98 -5.03 21.99 4.46
N ARG A 99 -5.36 20.70 4.56
CA ARG A 99 -5.56 19.79 3.43
C ARG A 99 -6.90 19.07 3.55
N LYS A 100 -7.56 18.89 2.42
CA LYS A 100 -8.81 18.10 2.33
C LYS A 100 -8.54 16.60 2.53
N PRO A 101 -9.55 15.83 2.96
CA PRO A 101 -9.41 14.38 3.13
C PRO A 101 -8.88 13.69 1.86
N GLU A 102 -9.32 14.12 0.68
CA GLU A 102 -8.86 13.59 -0.61
C GLU A 102 -7.37 13.78 -0.79
N TRP A 103 -6.84 14.96 -0.45
CA TRP A 103 -5.41 15.24 -0.53
C TRP A 103 -4.61 14.30 0.35
N ILE A 104 -5.05 14.11 1.60
CA ILE A 104 -4.40 13.23 2.56
C ILE A 104 -4.39 11.79 2.04
N MET A 105 -5.52 11.30 1.51
CA MET A 105 -5.62 9.95 0.95
C MET A 105 -4.76 9.79 -0.30
N ASN A 106 -4.76 10.76 -1.21
CA ASN A 106 -3.90 10.74 -2.40
C ASN A 106 -2.41 10.76 -2.04
N MET A 107 -2.01 11.54 -1.02
CA MET A 107 -0.64 11.54 -0.52
C MET A 107 -0.20 10.17 0.01
N ILE A 108 -1.08 9.44 0.69
CA ILE A 108 -0.78 8.09 1.19
C ILE A 108 -0.70 7.06 0.06
N LEU A 109 -1.59 7.16 -0.93
CA LEU A 109 -1.74 6.17 -1.99
C LEU A 109 -0.79 6.38 -3.18
N ASN A 110 -0.34 7.60 -3.41
CA ASN A 110 0.39 7.98 -4.61
C ASN A 110 1.38 9.13 -4.34
N VAL A 111 2.24 8.91 -3.36
CA VAL A 111 3.18 9.92 -2.85
C VAL A 111 4.08 10.50 -3.94
N GLU A 112 4.56 9.68 -4.87
CA GLU A 112 5.48 10.13 -5.93
C GLU A 112 4.83 11.21 -6.80
N VAL A 113 3.64 10.95 -7.31
CA VAL A 113 2.89 11.92 -8.14
C VAL A 113 2.50 13.17 -7.35
N MET A 114 2.23 13.02 -6.05
CA MET A 114 1.89 14.14 -5.19
C MET A 114 3.09 15.06 -4.94
N LEU A 115 4.29 14.50 -4.73
CA LEU A 115 5.51 15.27 -4.47
C LEU A 115 6.05 15.95 -5.73
N ASP A 116 5.79 15.42 -6.91
CA ASP A 116 6.23 16.02 -8.18
C ASP A 116 5.47 17.33 -8.52
N LYS A 117 4.38 17.61 -7.86
CA LYS A 117 3.44 18.69 -8.20
C LYS A 117 3.09 19.63 -7.04
N ASP A 118 3.58 19.38 -5.81
CA ASP A 118 3.23 20.20 -4.62
C ASP A 118 4.21 21.39 -4.38
#